data_e3ea375a6437e85fb646abd90b3117a2
#
_entry.id   e3ea375a6437e85fb646abd90b3117a2
#
_cell.length_a   1.000
_cell.length_b   1.000
_cell.length_c   1.000
_cell.angle_alpha   90.00
_cell.angle_beta   90.00
_cell.angle_gamma   90.00
#
_symmetry.space_group_name_H-M   'P 1'
#
loop_
_entity.id
_entity.type
_entity.pdbx_description
1 polymer ?
#
loop_
_entity_poly.entity_id
_entity_poly.type
_entity_poly.pdbx_seq_one_letter_code
_entity_poly.pdbx_strand_id
1 'polypeptide(L)'
;MDRIKMDKDRVIIIGAGITGTAIARELSKYSNLDIKILDKEWDVSQGTTKANSGIIHAGYDDDPRLYPVRADLCCKGNRLWHDLAEDLEIPVKWIGSMLVALKSEEVDVLEELYERGIKNGVTGLRVLDKDDARKKEPNIPEIEGALYAPTEGVISPYEAAIALAENAKDNGVDICLDEEVTEIEIGKKGFEIITKRNKYIADWVINAAGLYGDKISHLAG
;
A
#
# COMPACT_ATOMS: atom_id res chain seq x y z
N MET A 1 26.46 -10.20 34.56
CA MET A 1 26.66 -9.43 33.31
C MET A 1 25.34 -8.74 33.00
N ASP A 2 25.22 -7.49 33.43
CA ASP A 2 24.04 -6.68 33.15
C ASP A 2 24.02 -6.41 31.64
N ARG A 3 22.97 -6.92 30.96
CA ARG A 3 22.70 -6.51 29.60
C ARG A 3 22.38 -5.01 29.64
N ILE A 4 23.25 -4.18 29.08
CA ILE A 4 22.95 -2.78 28.80
C ILE A 4 21.64 -2.79 28.01
N LYS A 5 20.57 -2.33 28.66
CA LYS A 5 19.28 -2.13 28.01
C LYS A 5 19.50 -0.97 27.04
N MET A 6 19.76 -1.27 25.77
CA MET A 6 19.80 -0.22 24.75
C MET A 6 18.40 0.39 24.69
N ASP A 7 18.30 1.70 24.87
CA ASP A 7 17.03 2.40 24.65
C ASP A 7 16.62 2.14 23.19
N LYS A 8 15.36 1.71 23.03
CA LYS A 8 14.79 1.49 21.71
C LYS A 8 14.44 2.83 21.08
N ASP A 9 14.65 2.95 19.77
CA ASP A 9 14.13 4.09 19.03
C ASP A 9 12.60 4.02 18.96
N ARG A 10 11.94 5.10 19.35
CA ARG A 10 10.46 5.21 19.38
C ARG A 10 9.99 5.67 18.02
N VAL A 11 9.20 4.84 17.36
CA VAL A 11 8.61 5.11 16.04
C VAL A 11 7.10 5.26 16.19
N ILE A 12 6.57 6.39 15.75
CA ILE A 12 5.13 6.58 15.67
C ILE A 12 4.71 6.65 14.20
N ILE A 13 3.75 5.79 13.85
CA ILE A 13 3.12 5.74 12.53
C ILE A 13 1.73 6.35 12.67
N ILE A 14 1.42 7.38 11.88
CA ILE A 14 0.12 8.05 11.90
C ILE A 14 -0.73 7.51 10.75
N GLY A 15 -1.75 6.73 11.09
CA GLY A 15 -2.68 6.07 10.16
C GLY A 15 -2.58 4.55 10.17
N ALA A 16 -3.69 3.87 10.46
CA ALA A 16 -3.85 2.41 10.46
C ALA A 16 -4.53 1.87 9.18
N GLY A 17 -4.31 2.53 8.06
CA GLY A 17 -4.65 2.01 6.72
C GLY A 17 -3.60 1.01 6.24
N ILE A 18 -3.79 0.48 5.01
CA ILE A 18 -2.89 -0.53 4.40
C ILE A 18 -1.41 -0.10 4.43
N THR A 19 -1.11 1.17 4.21
CA THR A 19 0.26 1.67 4.21
C THR A 19 0.88 1.64 5.61
N GLY A 20 0.17 2.17 6.62
CA GLY A 20 0.68 2.22 7.99
C GLY A 20 0.84 0.83 8.61
N THR A 21 -0.12 -0.07 8.39
CA THR A 21 -0.07 -1.44 8.90
C THR A 21 1.04 -2.26 8.23
N ALA A 22 1.26 -2.09 6.92
CA ALA A 22 2.36 -2.73 6.19
C ALA A 22 3.74 -2.25 6.68
N ILE A 23 3.91 -0.93 6.88
CA ILE A 23 5.14 -0.36 7.42
C ILE A 23 5.38 -0.86 8.85
N ALA A 24 4.36 -0.87 9.68
CA ALA A 24 4.46 -1.35 11.06
C ALA A 24 4.88 -2.82 11.12
N ARG A 25 4.27 -3.68 10.29
CA ARG A 25 4.67 -5.09 10.17
C ARG A 25 6.14 -5.22 9.76
N GLU A 26 6.57 -4.47 8.77
CA GLU A 26 7.96 -4.55 8.31
C GLU A 26 8.95 -4.09 9.37
N LEU A 27 8.65 -2.98 10.04
CA LEU A 27 9.49 -2.44 11.11
C LEU A 27 9.48 -3.30 12.38
N SER A 28 8.41 -4.06 12.64
CA SER A 28 8.33 -4.95 13.81
C SER A 28 9.37 -6.07 13.82
N LYS A 29 9.99 -6.35 12.68
CA LYS A 29 11.11 -7.30 12.57
C LYS A 29 12.39 -6.81 13.28
N TYR A 30 12.47 -5.54 13.65
CA TYR A 30 13.65 -4.93 14.27
C TYR A 30 13.44 -4.75 15.78
N SER A 31 14.14 -5.55 16.57
CA SER A 31 13.98 -5.60 18.03
C SER A 31 14.42 -4.34 18.78
N ASN A 32 15.17 -3.44 18.12
CA ASN A 32 15.63 -2.16 18.66
C ASN A 32 14.59 -1.03 18.46
N LEU A 33 13.43 -1.30 17.90
CA LEU A 33 12.37 -0.32 17.71
C LEU A 33 11.24 -0.54 18.73
N ASP A 34 10.64 0.56 19.20
CA ASP A 34 9.38 0.64 19.94
C ASP A 34 8.37 1.35 19.05
N ILE A 35 7.42 0.59 18.53
CA ILE A 35 6.56 1.04 17.42
C ILE A 35 5.12 1.18 17.89
N LYS A 36 4.52 2.34 17.58
CA LYS A 36 3.09 2.58 17.80
C LYS A 36 2.44 3.08 16.52
N ILE A 37 1.22 2.60 16.26
CA ILE A 37 0.32 3.17 15.26
C ILE A 37 -0.71 4.03 16.00
N LEU A 38 -0.92 5.26 15.55
CA LEU A 38 -2.02 6.11 16.01
C LEU A 38 -3.03 6.27 14.88
N ASP A 39 -4.30 6.00 15.15
CA ASP A 39 -5.37 6.28 14.19
C ASP A 39 -6.54 6.97 14.88
N LYS A 40 -7.15 7.92 14.17
CA LYS A 40 -8.31 8.68 14.66
C LYS A 40 -9.59 7.86 14.73
N GLU A 41 -9.65 6.77 13.99
CA GLU A 41 -10.82 5.92 13.88
C GLU A 41 -10.83 4.85 14.97
N TRP A 42 -11.99 4.25 15.16
CA TRP A 42 -12.24 3.22 16.18
C TRP A 42 -11.71 1.82 15.79
N ASP A 43 -11.29 1.65 14.53
CA ASP A 43 -10.72 0.40 14.02
C ASP A 43 -9.74 0.70 12.88
N VAL A 44 -8.92 -0.28 12.54
CA VAL A 44 -8.01 -0.22 11.39
C VAL A 44 -8.78 -0.18 10.08
N SER A 45 -8.14 0.31 9.01
CA SER A 45 -8.71 0.29 7.66
C SER A 45 -9.99 1.13 7.45
N GLN A 46 -10.34 2.04 8.33
CA GLN A 46 -11.60 2.80 8.23
C GLN A 46 -11.60 3.90 7.16
N GLY A 47 -10.44 4.23 6.57
CA GLY A 47 -10.30 5.22 5.48
C GLY A 47 -10.49 4.63 4.09
N THR A 48 -9.71 5.11 3.11
CA THR A 48 -9.73 4.67 1.71
C THR A 48 -9.38 3.20 1.51
N THR A 49 -8.69 2.58 2.47
CA THR A 49 -8.30 1.17 2.42
C THR A 49 -9.51 0.24 2.28
N LYS A 50 -10.62 0.51 2.95
CA LYS A 50 -11.84 -0.32 2.84
C LYS A 50 -12.70 0.00 1.61
N ALA A 51 -12.40 1.05 0.87
CA ALA A 51 -13.25 1.60 -0.17
C ALA A 51 -12.46 1.85 -1.47
N ASN A 52 -11.93 0.79 -2.05
CA ASN A 52 -11.23 0.78 -3.33
C ASN A 52 -11.54 -0.51 -4.11
N SER A 53 -10.98 -0.65 -5.32
CA SER A 53 -11.26 -1.78 -6.22
C SER A 53 -10.64 -3.11 -5.76
N GLY A 54 -9.73 -3.11 -4.80
CA GLY A 54 -9.03 -4.31 -4.35
C GLY A 54 -8.10 -4.93 -5.38
N ILE A 55 -7.61 -4.17 -6.34
CA ILE A 55 -6.71 -4.65 -7.38
C ILE A 55 -5.27 -4.52 -6.89
N ILE A 56 -4.51 -5.61 -6.97
CA ILE A 56 -3.05 -5.61 -6.88
C ILE A 56 -2.52 -5.32 -8.28
N HIS A 57 -2.16 -4.07 -8.54
CA HIS A 57 -1.74 -3.60 -9.86
C HIS A 57 -0.36 -4.13 -10.27
N ALA A 58 -0.18 -4.41 -11.56
CA ALA A 58 1.09 -4.86 -12.12
C ALA A 58 2.13 -3.73 -12.23
N GLY A 59 1.69 -2.48 -12.44
CA GLY A 59 2.56 -1.30 -12.53
C GLY A 59 2.82 -0.79 -13.96
N TYR A 60 1.97 -1.11 -14.93
CA TYR A 60 2.09 -0.56 -16.29
C TYR A 60 1.50 0.86 -16.42
N ASP A 61 0.60 1.28 -15.51
CA ASP A 61 -0.10 2.56 -15.57
C ASP A 61 0.79 3.76 -15.26
N ASP A 62 1.75 3.59 -14.36
CA ASP A 62 2.55 4.68 -13.83
C ASP A 62 3.66 5.08 -14.80
N ASP A 63 3.63 6.33 -15.27
CA ASP A 63 4.71 6.88 -16.09
C ASP A 63 5.94 7.18 -15.21
N PRO A 64 7.06 6.47 -15.38
CA PRO A 64 8.24 6.64 -14.54
C PRO A 64 8.94 7.99 -14.74
N ARG A 65 8.61 8.72 -15.82
CA ARG A 65 9.11 10.10 -16.04
C ARG A 65 8.41 11.11 -15.16
N LEU A 66 7.14 10.87 -14.83
CA LEU A 66 6.32 11.74 -13.99
C LEU A 66 6.30 11.27 -12.53
N TYR A 67 6.26 9.96 -12.32
CA TYR A 67 6.08 9.34 -11.01
C TYR A 67 7.07 8.18 -10.78
N PRO A 68 8.40 8.44 -10.79
CA PRO A 68 9.40 7.36 -10.77
C PRO A 68 9.30 6.46 -9.54
N VAL A 69 9.07 7.04 -8.36
CA VAL A 69 8.93 6.28 -7.10
C VAL A 69 7.67 5.41 -7.12
N ARG A 70 6.54 5.94 -7.60
CA ARG A 70 5.29 5.21 -7.64
C ARG A 70 5.36 4.03 -8.62
N ALA A 71 5.94 4.23 -9.81
CA ALA A 71 6.15 3.18 -10.80
C ALA A 71 7.02 2.04 -10.24
N ASP A 72 8.14 2.36 -9.60
CA ASP A 72 9.04 1.39 -8.98
C ASP A 72 8.36 0.62 -7.83
N LEU A 73 7.69 1.34 -6.92
CA LEU A 73 7.01 0.74 -5.78
C LEU A 73 5.81 -0.11 -6.19
N CYS A 74 5.07 0.25 -7.25
CA CYS A 74 3.95 -0.54 -7.74
C CYS A 74 4.42 -1.91 -8.24
N CYS A 75 5.46 -1.95 -9.08
CA CYS A 75 6.02 -3.20 -9.58
C CYS A 75 6.66 -4.06 -8.49
N LYS A 76 7.34 -3.44 -7.52
CA LYS A 76 7.91 -4.15 -6.35
C LYS A 76 6.80 -4.70 -5.46
N GLY A 77 5.77 -3.91 -5.19
CA GLY A 77 4.62 -4.28 -4.38
C GLY A 77 3.85 -5.47 -4.98
N ASN A 78 3.61 -5.47 -6.30
CA ASN A 78 2.98 -6.60 -6.98
C ASN A 78 3.71 -7.92 -6.69
N ARG A 79 5.04 -7.92 -6.80
CA ARG A 79 5.85 -9.11 -6.52
C ARG A 79 5.82 -9.51 -5.05
N LEU A 80 5.90 -8.54 -4.14
CA LEU A 80 5.89 -8.80 -2.69
C LEU A 80 4.54 -9.37 -2.20
N TRP A 81 3.43 -9.04 -2.87
CA TRP A 81 2.13 -9.55 -2.49
C TRP A 81 1.99 -11.07 -2.63
N HIS A 82 2.75 -11.72 -3.53
CA HIS A 82 2.71 -13.19 -3.66
C HIS A 82 3.16 -13.88 -2.37
N ASP A 83 4.33 -13.49 -1.86
CA ASP A 83 4.87 -14.07 -0.63
C ASP A 83 4.07 -13.60 0.61
N LEU A 84 3.72 -12.31 0.63
CA LEU A 84 3.01 -11.70 1.76
C LEU A 84 1.60 -12.28 1.96
N ALA A 85 0.89 -12.54 0.86
CA ALA A 85 -0.45 -13.11 0.92
C ALA A 85 -0.42 -14.56 1.44
N GLU A 86 0.62 -15.34 1.06
CA GLU A 86 0.84 -16.67 1.58
C GLU A 86 1.23 -16.64 3.07
N ASP A 87 2.21 -15.81 3.44
CA ASP A 87 2.69 -15.66 4.82
C ASP A 87 1.58 -15.30 5.82
N LEU A 88 0.63 -14.48 5.39
CA LEU A 88 -0.46 -13.97 6.24
C LEU A 88 -1.81 -14.63 5.97
N GLU A 89 -1.84 -15.70 5.15
CA GLU A 89 -3.05 -16.42 4.77
C GLU A 89 -4.16 -15.50 4.21
N ILE A 90 -3.76 -14.43 3.49
CA ILE A 90 -4.70 -13.47 2.89
C ILE A 90 -5.20 -14.02 1.56
N PRO A 91 -6.53 -14.22 1.38
CA PRO A 91 -7.07 -14.71 0.13
C PRO A 91 -6.85 -13.73 -1.02
N VAL A 92 -6.09 -14.13 -2.04
CA VAL A 92 -5.89 -13.39 -3.28
C VAL A 92 -6.30 -14.26 -4.46
N LYS A 93 -7.04 -13.67 -5.39
CA LYS A 93 -7.37 -14.30 -6.68
C LYS A 93 -6.47 -13.71 -7.76
N TRP A 94 -5.44 -14.44 -8.16
CA TRP A 94 -4.52 -14.07 -9.23
C TRP A 94 -5.13 -14.38 -10.60
N ILE A 95 -6.11 -13.59 -11.01
CA ILE A 95 -6.88 -13.79 -12.24
C ILE A 95 -6.37 -12.97 -13.42
N GLY A 96 -5.44 -12.05 -13.17
CA GLY A 96 -5.04 -11.05 -14.15
C GLY A 96 -6.08 -9.96 -14.35
N SER A 97 -5.78 -9.02 -15.21
CA SER A 97 -6.72 -8.00 -15.66
C SER A 97 -6.58 -7.74 -17.17
N MET A 98 -7.61 -7.14 -17.75
CA MET A 98 -7.57 -6.64 -19.11
C MET A 98 -8.03 -5.19 -19.16
N LEU A 99 -7.20 -4.32 -19.74
CA LEU A 99 -7.62 -2.98 -20.17
C LEU A 99 -8.03 -3.09 -21.64
N VAL A 100 -9.26 -2.75 -21.97
CA VAL A 100 -9.84 -2.96 -23.30
C VAL A 100 -9.91 -1.64 -24.09
N ALA A 101 -9.61 -1.69 -25.38
CA ALA A 101 -9.88 -0.64 -26.36
C ALA A 101 -11.25 -0.90 -26.99
N LEU A 102 -12.19 0.02 -26.80
CA LEU A 102 -13.54 -0.04 -27.38
C LEU A 102 -13.58 0.56 -28.78
N LYS A 103 -12.55 1.33 -29.18
CA LYS A 103 -12.44 2.03 -30.45
C LYS A 103 -11.03 1.91 -31.01
N SER A 104 -10.92 2.01 -32.33
CA SER A 104 -9.64 1.88 -33.01
C SER A 104 -8.61 2.91 -32.57
N GLU A 105 -9.03 4.13 -32.19
CA GLU A 105 -8.15 5.19 -31.72
C GLU A 105 -7.54 4.90 -30.34
N GLU A 106 -8.11 3.95 -29.61
CA GLU A 106 -7.63 3.55 -28.27
C GLU A 106 -6.57 2.44 -28.33
N VAL A 107 -6.39 1.81 -29.51
CA VAL A 107 -5.41 0.71 -29.67
C VAL A 107 -3.98 1.22 -29.45
N ASP A 108 -3.65 2.41 -29.96
CA ASP A 108 -2.33 3.02 -29.78
C ASP A 108 -2.00 3.24 -28.30
N VAL A 109 -3.02 3.49 -27.47
CA VAL A 109 -2.85 3.63 -26.00
C VAL A 109 -2.46 2.31 -25.37
N LEU A 110 -2.99 1.16 -25.85
CA LEU A 110 -2.61 -0.15 -25.33
C LEU A 110 -1.12 -0.44 -25.60
N GLU A 111 -0.63 -0.10 -26.79
CA GLU A 111 0.78 -0.25 -27.14
C GLU A 111 1.69 0.66 -26.31
N GLU A 112 1.28 1.93 -26.09
CA GLU A 112 2.01 2.85 -25.23
C GLU A 112 2.12 2.30 -23.79
N LEU A 113 1.02 1.79 -23.24
CA LEU A 113 0.97 1.21 -21.90
C LEU A 113 1.77 -0.10 -21.82
N TYR A 114 1.75 -0.91 -22.88
CA TYR A 114 2.59 -2.10 -22.98
C TYR A 114 4.07 -1.74 -22.90
N GLU A 115 4.54 -0.80 -23.75
CA GLU A 115 5.93 -0.36 -23.73
C GLU A 115 6.33 0.21 -22.36
N ARG A 116 5.44 0.98 -21.73
CA ARG A 116 5.64 1.54 -20.40
C ARG A 116 5.78 0.44 -19.36
N GLY A 117 4.89 -0.55 -19.38
CA GLY A 117 4.92 -1.69 -18.48
C GLY A 117 6.21 -2.51 -18.62
N ILE A 118 6.68 -2.74 -19.85
CA ILE A 118 7.98 -3.40 -20.09
C ILE A 118 9.13 -2.59 -19.48
N LYS A 119 9.15 -1.26 -19.67
CA LYS A 119 10.16 -0.36 -19.07
C LYS A 119 10.12 -0.37 -17.55
N ASN A 120 8.92 -0.47 -16.95
CA ASN A 120 8.72 -0.56 -15.51
C ASN A 120 9.07 -1.96 -14.94
N GLY A 121 9.29 -2.96 -15.79
CA GLY A 121 9.64 -4.33 -15.37
C GLY A 121 8.44 -5.21 -15.05
N VAL A 122 7.26 -4.91 -15.60
CA VAL A 122 6.08 -5.78 -15.53
C VAL A 122 6.31 -7.05 -16.34
N THR A 123 6.09 -8.21 -15.72
CA THR A 123 6.30 -9.51 -16.37
C THR A 123 5.01 -10.06 -16.98
N GLY A 124 5.13 -10.70 -18.13
CA GLY A 124 4.03 -11.42 -18.78
C GLY A 124 2.96 -10.53 -19.42
N LEU A 125 3.15 -9.21 -19.45
CA LEU A 125 2.24 -8.26 -20.08
C LEU A 125 2.11 -8.57 -21.59
N ARG A 126 0.91 -8.49 -22.14
CA ARG A 126 0.64 -8.82 -23.55
C ARG A 126 -0.46 -7.94 -24.13
N VAL A 127 -0.26 -7.47 -25.34
CA VAL A 127 -1.34 -6.94 -26.16
C VAL A 127 -2.05 -8.12 -26.84
N LEU A 128 -3.35 -8.18 -26.70
CA LEU A 128 -4.23 -9.21 -27.26
C LEU A 128 -5.11 -8.59 -28.34
N ASP A 129 -5.31 -9.33 -29.42
CA ASP A 129 -6.39 -9.03 -30.34
C ASP A 129 -7.76 -9.35 -29.73
N LYS A 130 -8.82 -8.94 -30.43
CA LYS A 130 -10.22 -9.13 -29.95
C LYS A 130 -10.59 -10.59 -29.74
N ASP A 131 -10.06 -11.50 -30.57
CA ASP A 131 -10.41 -12.92 -30.51
C ASP A 131 -9.73 -13.59 -29.32
N ASP A 132 -8.47 -13.27 -29.05
CA ASP A 132 -7.73 -13.77 -27.90
C ASP A 132 -8.22 -13.19 -26.57
N ALA A 133 -8.63 -11.92 -26.57
CA ALA A 133 -9.26 -11.32 -25.39
C ALA A 133 -10.60 -11.99 -25.08
N ARG A 134 -11.44 -12.26 -26.10
CA ARG A 134 -12.74 -12.92 -25.93
C ARG A 134 -12.62 -14.38 -25.49
N LYS A 135 -11.55 -15.09 -25.86
CA LYS A 135 -11.26 -16.43 -25.32
C LYS A 135 -11.01 -16.41 -23.82
N LYS A 136 -10.41 -15.31 -23.31
CA LYS A 136 -10.15 -15.16 -21.87
C LYS A 136 -11.39 -14.72 -21.09
N GLU A 137 -12.16 -13.78 -21.64
CA GLU A 137 -13.38 -13.28 -21.05
C GLU A 137 -14.50 -13.26 -22.14
N PRO A 138 -15.31 -14.31 -22.20
CA PRO A 138 -16.36 -14.42 -23.23
C PRO A 138 -17.45 -13.36 -23.16
N ASN A 139 -17.65 -12.72 -22.00
CA ASN A 139 -18.72 -11.76 -21.76
C ASN A 139 -18.33 -10.31 -22.00
N ILE A 140 -17.10 -10.04 -22.50
CA ILE A 140 -16.73 -8.66 -22.86
C ILE A 140 -17.54 -8.17 -24.06
N PRO A 141 -17.82 -6.86 -24.12
CA PRO A 141 -18.48 -6.26 -25.29
C PRO A 141 -17.60 -6.41 -26.55
N GLU A 142 -18.05 -5.86 -27.67
CA GLU A 142 -17.19 -5.75 -28.86
C GLU A 142 -16.04 -4.77 -28.56
N ILE A 143 -14.81 -5.20 -28.83
CA ILE A 143 -13.57 -4.46 -28.57
C ILE A 143 -12.65 -4.53 -29.80
N GLU A 144 -11.69 -3.62 -29.87
CA GLU A 144 -10.64 -3.62 -30.91
C GLU A 144 -9.35 -4.32 -30.45
N GLY A 145 -9.10 -4.40 -29.16
CA GLY A 145 -7.96 -5.07 -28.56
C GLY A 145 -7.93 -4.94 -27.05
N ALA A 146 -6.97 -5.58 -26.40
CA ALA A 146 -6.79 -5.49 -24.95
C ALA A 146 -5.32 -5.57 -24.52
N LEU A 147 -4.97 -4.89 -23.45
CA LEU A 147 -3.72 -5.12 -22.72
C LEU A 147 -4.00 -6.06 -21.56
N TYR A 148 -3.37 -7.22 -21.56
CA TYR A 148 -3.54 -8.24 -20.51
C TYR A 148 -2.34 -8.26 -19.57
N ALA A 149 -2.60 -8.08 -18.28
CA ALA A 149 -1.63 -8.12 -17.19
C ALA A 149 -1.87 -9.37 -16.31
N PRO A 150 -1.16 -10.49 -16.53
CA PRO A 150 -1.41 -11.75 -15.84
C PRO A 150 -1.02 -11.74 -14.36
N THR A 151 -0.17 -10.81 -13.93
CA THR A 151 0.31 -10.71 -12.54
C THR A 151 -0.59 -9.88 -11.64
N GLU A 152 -1.68 -9.35 -12.15
CA GLU A 152 -2.66 -8.64 -11.34
C GLU A 152 -3.57 -9.62 -10.59
N GLY A 153 -3.96 -9.22 -9.38
CA GLY A 153 -4.82 -10.00 -8.52
C GLY A 153 -5.92 -9.18 -7.91
N VAL A 154 -6.93 -9.85 -7.36
CA VAL A 154 -8.01 -9.22 -6.59
C VAL A 154 -7.92 -9.69 -5.15
N ILE A 155 -7.95 -8.74 -4.22
CA ILE A 155 -7.81 -8.93 -2.79
C ILE A 155 -8.92 -8.18 -2.06
N SER A 156 -9.28 -8.62 -0.86
CA SER A 156 -10.06 -7.81 0.09
C SER A 156 -9.11 -6.83 0.80
N PRO A 157 -9.10 -5.53 0.48
CA PRO A 157 -8.08 -4.63 0.99
C PRO A 157 -8.21 -4.35 2.49
N TYR A 158 -9.43 -4.42 3.05
CA TYR A 158 -9.62 -4.29 4.49
C TYR A 158 -9.14 -5.53 5.25
N GLU A 159 -9.37 -6.75 4.73
CA GLU A 159 -8.84 -7.99 5.33
C GLU A 159 -7.31 -7.99 5.29
N ALA A 160 -6.72 -7.53 4.19
CA ALA A 160 -5.27 -7.38 4.08
C ALA A 160 -4.70 -6.42 5.14
N ALA A 161 -5.35 -5.27 5.36
CA ALA A 161 -4.91 -4.33 6.39
C ALA A 161 -5.09 -4.88 7.81
N ILE A 162 -6.16 -5.65 8.07
CA ILE A 162 -6.38 -6.33 9.35
C ILE A 162 -5.28 -7.36 9.60
N ALA A 163 -5.00 -8.25 8.64
CA ALA A 163 -3.97 -9.27 8.78
C ALA A 163 -2.58 -8.67 9.03
N LEU A 164 -2.24 -7.58 8.33
CA LEU A 164 -1.00 -6.82 8.55
C LEU A 164 -0.95 -6.21 9.95
N ALA A 165 -2.05 -5.65 10.44
CA ALA A 165 -2.15 -5.05 11.77
C ALA A 165 -2.03 -6.10 12.88
N GLU A 166 -2.73 -7.23 12.75
CA GLU A 166 -2.66 -8.35 13.68
C GLU A 166 -1.24 -8.91 13.76
N ASN A 167 -0.61 -9.17 12.62
CA ASN A 167 0.77 -9.64 12.59
C ASN A 167 1.75 -8.62 13.21
N ALA A 168 1.58 -7.32 12.92
CA ALA A 168 2.40 -6.29 13.56
C ALA A 168 2.20 -6.28 15.09
N LYS A 169 0.97 -6.41 15.57
CA LYS A 169 0.62 -6.46 16.99
C LYS A 169 1.24 -7.69 17.68
N ASP A 170 1.16 -8.86 17.06
CA ASP A 170 1.77 -10.10 17.58
C ASP A 170 3.29 -9.98 17.68
N ASN A 171 3.91 -9.16 16.84
CA ASN A 171 5.32 -8.80 16.89
C ASN A 171 5.65 -7.58 17.77
N GLY A 172 4.70 -7.14 18.61
CA GLY A 172 4.93 -6.15 19.66
C GLY A 172 4.69 -4.69 19.27
N VAL A 173 3.98 -4.42 18.15
CA VAL A 173 3.52 -3.07 17.82
C VAL A 173 2.28 -2.72 18.62
N ASP A 174 2.25 -1.54 19.25
CA ASP A 174 1.05 -1.00 19.89
C ASP A 174 0.17 -0.30 18.85
N ILE A 175 -1.10 -0.70 18.76
CA ILE A 175 -2.10 -0.06 17.90
C ILE A 175 -3.06 0.74 18.79
N CYS A 176 -2.98 2.06 18.68
CA CYS A 176 -3.75 3.01 19.46
C CYS A 176 -4.84 3.62 18.57
N LEU A 177 -6.06 3.17 18.75
CA LEU A 177 -7.25 3.64 18.03
C LEU A 177 -7.94 4.77 18.79
N ASP A 178 -8.83 5.51 18.12
CA ASP A 178 -9.46 6.73 18.65
C ASP A 178 -8.43 7.80 19.11
N GLU A 179 -7.25 7.82 18.49
CA GLU A 179 -6.12 8.71 18.78
C GLU A 179 -5.89 9.69 17.62
N GLU A 180 -6.79 10.68 17.48
CA GLU A 180 -6.63 11.73 16.48
C GLU A 180 -5.48 12.66 16.84
N VAL A 181 -4.44 12.67 15.99
CA VAL A 181 -3.31 13.61 16.12
C VAL A 181 -3.79 15.02 15.79
N THR A 182 -3.60 15.94 16.72
CA THR A 182 -4.04 17.33 16.64
C THR A 182 -2.88 18.33 16.55
N GLU A 183 -1.69 17.92 17.06
CA GLU A 183 -0.50 18.76 17.06
C GLU A 183 0.77 17.90 17.03
N ILE A 184 1.82 18.38 16.40
CA ILE A 184 3.15 17.77 16.37
C ILE A 184 4.18 18.85 16.69
N GLU A 185 4.81 18.78 17.87
CA GLU A 185 5.88 19.68 18.25
C GLU A 185 7.24 19.04 17.95
N ILE A 186 8.11 19.80 17.26
CA ILE A 186 9.47 19.35 16.94
C ILE A 186 10.43 19.87 18.02
N GLY A 187 10.91 18.95 18.84
CA GLY A 187 11.86 19.24 19.90
C GLY A 187 13.32 18.98 19.50
N LYS A 188 14.25 19.32 20.40
CA LYS A 188 15.70 19.05 20.19
C LYS A 188 16.04 17.55 20.16
N LYS A 189 15.18 16.67 20.65
CA LYS A 189 15.41 15.23 20.81
C LYS A 189 14.28 14.39 20.23
N GLY A 190 13.64 14.83 19.17
CA GLY A 190 12.54 14.12 18.54
C GLY A 190 11.25 14.91 18.53
N PHE A 191 10.12 14.22 18.53
CA PHE A 191 8.78 14.76 18.34
C PHE A 191 7.94 14.55 19.60
N GLU A 192 7.15 15.55 19.98
CA GLU A 192 5.99 15.39 20.87
C GLU A 192 4.73 15.39 20.01
N ILE A 193 3.98 14.29 20.06
CA ILE A 193 2.75 14.12 19.29
C ILE A 193 1.57 14.20 20.24
N ILE A 194 0.70 15.15 20.01
CA ILE A 194 -0.47 15.44 20.82
C ILE A 194 -1.71 14.94 20.10
N THR A 195 -2.48 14.11 20.76
CA THR A 195 -3.79 13.65 20.33
C THR A 195 -4.89 14.28 21.16
N LYS A 196 -6.15 14.01 20.82
CA LYS A 196 -7.28 14.44 21.67
C LYS A 196 -7.28 13.81 23.06
N ARG A 197 -6.57 12.71 23.28
CA ARG A 197 -6.60 11.93 24.53
C ARG A 197 -5.27 11.88 25.25
N ASN A 198 -4.17 11.79 24.50
CA ASN A 198 -2.86 11.47 25.04
C ASN A 198 -1.74 12.33 24.41
N LYS A 199 -0.55 12.18 25.01
CA LYS A 199 0.70 12.70 24.45
C LYS A 199 1.69 11.56 24.28
N TYR A 200 2.43 11.58 23.18
CA TYR A 200 3.43 10.59 22.82
C TYR A 200 4.74 11.26 22.45
N ILE A 201 5.84 10.62 22.81
CA ILE A 201 7.19 11.09 22.42
C ILE A 201 7.76 10.08 21.42
N ALA A 202 8.28 10.59 20.30
CA ALA A 202 8.87 9.78 19.26
C ALA A 202 10.24 10.32 18.83
N ASP A 203 11.11 9.41 18.42
CA ASP A 203 12.36 9.74 17.74
C ASP A 203 12.14 9.84 16.23
N TRP A 204 11.14 9.09 15.72
CA TRP A 204 10.74 9.06 14.31
C TRP A 204 9.22 9.10 14.17
N VAL A 205 8.74 9.85 13.18
CA VAL A 205 7.32 9.93 12.81
C VAL A 205 7.16 9.54 11.36
N ILE A 206 6.25 8.62 11.09
CA ILE A 206 5.89 8.18 9.75
C ILE A 206 4.45 8.62 9.47
N ASN A 207 4.29 9.47 8.47
CA ASN A 207 2.99 9.93 8.03
C ASN A 207 2.39 8.93 7.02
N ALA A 208 1.42 8.15 7.48
CA ALA A 208 0.64 7.20 6.67
C ALA A 208 -0.86 7.53 6.68
N ALA A 209 -1.22 8.81 6.88
CA ALA A 209 -2.57 9.29 7.10
C ALA A 209 -3.45 9.37 5.84
N GLY A 210 -3.03 8.76 4.72
CA GLY A 210 -3.82 8.66 3.49
C GLY A 210 -4.25 10.03 2.97
N LEU A 211 -5.55 10.27 2.81
CA LEU A 211 -6.11 11.53 2.34
C LEU A 211 -5.83 12.74 3.25
N TYR A 212 -5.36 12.49 4.47
CA TYR A 212 -5.03 13.54 5.45
C TYR A 212 -3.51 13.73 5.61
N GLY A 213 -2.71 13.11 4.73
CA GLY A 213 -1.25 13.19 4.80
C GLY A 213 -0.70 14.61 4.73
N ASP A 214 -1.32 15.48 3.93
CA ASP A 214 -1.01 16.91 3.85
C ASP A 214 -1.27 17.63 5.18
N LYS A 215 -2.40 17.33 5.85
CA LYS A 215 -2.73 17.92 7.15
C LYS A 215 -1.73 17.51 8.22
N ILE A 216 -1.40 16.23 8.28
CA ILE A 216 -0.39 15.73 9.23
C ILE A 216 0.99 16.37 8.95
N SER A 217 1.35 16.51 7.67
CA SER A 217 2.59 17.21 7.30
C SER A 217 2.61 18.66 7.78
N HIS A 218 1.50 19.40 7.63
CA HIS A 218 1.39 20.77 8.11
C HIS A 218 1.47 20.91 9.63
N LEU A 219 1.05 19.89 10.40
CA LEU A 219 1.20 19.90 11.86
C LEU A 219 2.67 19.80 12.29
N ALA A 220 3.54 19.27 11.42
CA ALA A 220 4.96 19.14 11.68
C ALA A 220 5.81 20.30 11.13
N GLY A 221 5.19 21.30 10.47
CA GLY A 221 5.85 22.51 9.96
C GLY A 221 6.15 22.49 8.47
#